data_da7cabccbaa553d553c3c7290912920c
#
_entry.id   da7cabccbaa553d553c3c7290912920c
#
_cell.length_a   1.000
_cell.length_b   1.000
_cell.length_c   1.000
_cell.angle_alpha   90.00
_cell.angle_beta   90.00
_cell.angle_gamma   90.00
#
_symmetry.space_group_name_H-M   'P 1'
#
loop_
_entity.id
_entity.type
_entity.pdbx_description
1 polymer ?
#
loop_
_entity_poly.entity_id
_entity_poly.type
_entity_poly.pdbx_seq_one_letter_code
_entity_poly.pdbx_strand_id
1 'polypeptide(L)'
;MSPNQTRQFLRIACAIEYLYDHAAEQPDLVQVAAAVHVSPEHLQREFSAWAGISPKKMLQHISISRAKAALKNSESVAEAAHSGGLSGTGRLHDLFVGIEKMTPGEYKNGGAGLQIDYSLIPGPFGDLLAAATDKGICFMRFSDDPSAALDELRAEYPNARLIGQETAFHRRAADIFRTRCGRITLHIKGTPFQLKVWQALLDIPAGSLQSYGTVAQRIGSPNAARAVGTAVGQNPVALLIPCHRVIRESGIIGGYRWQRGRKIAILAQELGDADDA
;
A
#
# COMPACT_ATOMS: atom_id res chain seq x y z
N MET A 1 8.68 -28.50 1.74
CA MET A 1 9.89 -27.75 1.37
C MET A 1 11.08 -28.70 1.35
N SER A 2 11.95 -28.63 0.34
CA SER A 2 13.21 -29.40 0.36
C SER A 2 14.16 -28.87 1.45
N PRO A 3 15.09 -29.71 1.99
CA PRO A 3 16.06 -29.25 3.00
C PRO A 3 16.85 -28.00 2.55
N ASN A 4 17.06 -27.85 1.27
CA ASN A 4 17.76 -26.70 0.70
C ASN A 4 16.92 -25.41 0.73
N GLN A 5 15.62 -25.51 0.48
CA GLN A 5 14.68 -24.38 0.59
C GLN A 5 14.52 -23.91 2.04
N THR A 6 14.52 -24.83 3.00
CA THR A 6 14.46 -24.48 4.42
C THR A 6 15.72 -23.74 4.87
N ARG A 7 16.90 -24.19 4.44
CA ARG A 7 18.18 -23.52 4.76
C ARG A 7 18.28 -22.13 4.14
N GLN A 8 17.82 -21.98 2.90
CA GLN A 8 17.74 -20.68 2.20
C GLN A 8 16.79 -19.73 2.93
N PHE A 9 15.58 -20.20 3.29
CA PHE A 9 14.61 -19.42 4.06
C PHE A 9 15.19 -18.89 5.36
N LEU A 10 15.82 -19.76 6.16
CA LEU A 10 16.42 -19.37 7.45
C LEU A 10 17.51 -18.31 7.27
N ARG A 11 18.36 -18.46 6.24
CA ARG A 11 19.41 -17.48 5.94
C ARG A 11 18.84 -16.11 5.59
N ILE A 12 17.81 -16.07 4.75
CA ILE A 12 17.16 -14.81 4.37
C ILE A 12 16.44 -14.19 5.55
N ALA A 13 15.78 -14.99 6.40
CA ALA A 13 15.16 -14.51 7.64
C ALA A 13 16.18 -13.85 8.56
N CYS A 14 17.32 -14.52 8.81
CA CYS A 14 18.42 -13.94 9.61
C CYS A 14 18.99 -12.66 8.97
N ALA A 15 19.12 -12.60 7.65
CA ALA A 15 19.57 -11.37 6.97
C ALA A 15 18.57 -10.21 7.14
N ILE A 16 17.26 -10.48 7.10
CA ILE A 16 16.23 -9.49 7.33
C ILE A 16 16.23 -9.01 8.79
N GLU A 17 16.36 -9.94 9.76
CA GLU A 17 16.48 -9.61 11.18
C GLU A 17 17.71 -8.74 11.43
N TYR A 18 18.85 -9.10 10.89
CA TYR A 18 20.08 -8.31 10.99
C TYR A 18 19.89 -6.89 10.43
N LEU A 19 19.27 -6.76 9.24
CA LEU A 19 18.96 -5.45 8.65
C LEU A 19 18.01 -4.64 9.52
N TYR A 20 17.04 -5.31 10.15
CA TYR A 20 16.09 -4.66 11.04
C TYR A 20 16.78 -4.16 12.30
N ASP A 21 17.57 -4.99 12.98
CA ASP A 21 18.22 -4.64 14.24
C ASP A 21 19.28 -3.54 14.08
N HIS A 22 20.03 -3.58 12.97
CA HIS A 22 21.13 -2.66 12.68
C HIS A 22 20.77 -1.54 11.69
N ALA A 23 19.48 -1.28 11.46
CA ALA A 23 19.08 -0.27 10.48
C ALA A 23 19.62 1.15 10.76
N ALA A 24 19.80 1.52 12.04
CA ALA A 24 20.40 2.80 12.42
C ALA A 24 21.87 2.92 11.97
N GLU A 25 22.59 1.81 11.91
CA GLU A 25 24.00 1.72 11.53
C GLU A 25 24.18 1.69 9.99
N GLN A 26 23.09 1.53 9.24
CA GLN A 26 23.08 1.45 7.77
C GLN A 26 24.05 0.40 7.21
N PRO A 27 23.96 -0.89 7.63
CA PRO A 27 24.92 -1.90 7.23
C PRO A 27 24.97 -2.05 5.70
N ASP A 28 26.18 -2.20 5.19
CA ASP A 28 26.39 -2.51 3.78
C ASP A 28 26.17 -3.99 3.46
N LEU A 29 26.24 -4.34 2.18
CA LEU A 29 26.00 -5.72 1.73
C LEU A 29 27.04 -6.70 2.30
N VAL A 30 28.29 -6.26 2.51
CA VAL A 30 29.39 -7.09 3.03
C VAL A 30 29.10 -7.45 4.49
N GLN A 31 28.68 -6.49 5.30
CA GLN A 31 28.33 -6.69 6.70
C GLN A 31 27.15 -7.65 6.86
N VAL A 32 26.09 -7.46 6.05
CA VAL A 32 24.92 -8.35 6.08
C VAL A 32 25.29 -9.77 5.62
N ALA A 33 26.13 -9.92 4.60
CA ALA A 33 26.59 -11.21 4.11
C ALA A 33 27.45 -11.95 5.13
N ALA A 34 28.32 -11.21 5.82
CA ALA A 34 29.15 -11.76 6.91
C ALA A 34 28.28 -12.28 8.06
N ALA A 35 27.23 -11.55 8.45
CA ALA A 35 26.30 -11.95 9.51
C ALA A 35 25.56 -13.26 9.21
N VAL A 36 25.39 -13.62 7.94
CA VAL A 36 24.73 -14.86 7.52
C VAL A 36 25.70 -15.88 6.86
N HIS A 37 26.99 -15.64 7.02
CA HIS A 37 28.07 -16.53 6.60
C HIS A 37 28.07 -16.93 5.12
N VAL A 38 27.86 -15.94 4.22
CA VAL A 38 27.95 -16.15 2.75
C VAL A 38 28.72 -15.01 2.08
N SER A 39 29.01 -15.16 0.78
CA SER A 39 29.59 -14.04 0.02
C SER A 39 28.51 -12.97 -0.28
N PRO A 40 28.90 -11.69 -0.44
CA PRO A 40 27.96 -10.61 -0.80
C PRO A 40 27.18 -10.91 -2.08
N GLU A 41 27.81 -11.47 -3.10
CA GLU A 41 27.19 -11.80 -4.39
C GLU A 41 26.16 -12.92 -4.23
N HIS A 42 26.47 -13.90 -3.38
CA HIS A 42 25.56 -15.00 -3.08
C HIS A 42 24.33 -14.48 -2.34
N LEU A 43 24.55 -13.68 -1.28
CA LEU A 43 23.44 -13.04 -0.55
C LEU A 43 22.57 -12.18 -1.47
N GLN A 44 23.20 -11.32 -2.28
CA GLN A 44 22.47 -10.42 -3.19
C GLN A 44 21.53 -11.21 -4.12
N ARG A 45 22.04 -12.29 -4.72
CA ARG A 45 21.28 -13.13 -5.63
C ARG A 45 20.16 -13.89 -4.91
N GLU A 46 20.48 -14.58 -3.81
CA GLU A 46 19.49 -15.34 -3.03
C GLU A 46 18.40 -14.45 -2.45
N PHE A 47 18.79 -13.33 -1.84
CA PHE A 47 17.89 -12.38 -1.22
C PHE A 47 16.94 -11.77 -2.26
N SER A 48 17.48 -11.33 -3.41
CA SER A 48 16.65 -10.75 -4.47
C SER A 48 15.71 -11.77 -5.11
N ALA A 49 16.16 -13.01 -5.27
CA ALA A 49 15.31 -14.09 -5.78
C ALA A 49 14.17 -14.43 -4.80
N TRP A 50 14.44 -14.40 -3.50
CA TRP A 50 13.47 -14.76 -2.48
C TRP A 50 12.55 -13.58 -2.10
N ALA A 51 13.12 -12.40 -1.81
CA ALA A 51 12.39 -11.22 -1.33
C ALA A 51 11.83 -10.35 -2.46
N GLY A 52 12.23 -10.56 -3.71
CA GLY A 52 11.86 -9.75 -4.86
C GLY A 52 12.48 -8.33 -4.86
N ILE A 53 13.32 -8.02 -3.87
CA ILE A 53 14.04 -6.75 -3.73
C ILE A 53 15.46 -7.01 -3.20
N SER A 54 16.38 -6.07 -3.40
CA SER A 54 17.75 -6.20 -2.87
C SER A 54 17.80 -5.94 -1.36
N PRO A 55 18.85 -6.45 -0.63
CA PRO A 55 19.08 -6.13 0.78
C PRO A 55 19.11 -4.62 1.05
N LYS A 56 19.77 -3.85 0.18
CA LYS A 56 19.80 -2.38 0.26
C LYS A 56 18.41 -1.76 0.17
N LYS A 57 17.55 -2.28 -0.69
CA LYS A 57 16.16 -1.79 -0.82
C LYS A 57 15.33 -2.16 0.41
N MET A 58 15.55 -3.34 0.99
CA MET A 58 14.92 -3.73 2.25
C MET A 58 15.35 -2.78 3.38
N LEU A 59 16.65 -2.48 3.52
CA LEU A 59 17.14 -1.52 4.50
C LEU A 59 16.50 -0.14 4.35
N GLN A 60 16.35 0.36 3.13
CA GLN A 60 15.64 1.62 2.86
C GLN A 60 14.19 1.59 3.37
N HIS A 61 13.48 0.47 3.18
CA HIS A 61 12.11 0.33 3.67
C HIS A 61 12.05 0.32 5.21
N ILE A 62 12.99 -0.37 5.86
CA ILE A 62 13.10 -0.38 7.32
C ILE A 62 13.38 1.03 7.85
N SER A 63 14.34 1.73 7.25
CA SER A 63 14.72 3.10 7.62
C SER A 63 13.53 4.07 7.52
N ILE A 64 12.78 4.01 6.41
CA ILE A 64 11.57 4.84 6.23
C ILE A 64 10.49 4.49 7.24
N SER A 65 10.27 3.20 7.52
CA SER A 65 9.26 2.77 8.50
C SER A 65 9.59 3.28 9.91
N ARG A 66 10.87 3.27 10.31
CA ARG A 66 11.34 3.83 11.57
C ARG A 66 11.19 5.35 11.61
N ALA A 67 11.61 6.05 10.54
CA ALA A 67 11.47 7.49 10.45
C ALA A 67 10.00 7.94 10.49
N LYS A 68 9.09 7.20 9.88
CA LYS A 68 7.65 7.46 9.97
C LYS A 68 7.11 7.29 11.38
N ALA A 69 7.53 6.25 12.10
CA ALA A 69 7.12 6.04 13.48
C ALA A 69 7.59 7.21 14.37
N ALA A 70 8.85 7.65 14.20
CA ALA A 70 9.41 8.82 14.90
C ALA A 70 8.62 10.10 14.59
N LEU A 71 8.32 10.37 13.32
CA LEU A 71 7.53 11.54 12.91
C LEU A 71 6.09 11.52 13.48
N LYS A 72 5.46 10.38 13.60
CA LYS A 72 4.14 10.24 14.22
C LYS A 72 4.18 10.54 15.71
N ASN A 73 5.30 10.24 16.38
CA ASN A 73 5.53 10.54 17.80
C ASN A 73 5.96 11.99 18.05
N SER A 74 5.75 12.89 17.08
CA SER A 74 6.08 14.31 17.17
C SER A 74 7.58 14.64 17.24
N GLU A 75 8.47 13.72 16.89
CA GLU A 75 9.89 13.98 16.73
C GLU A 75 10.16 14.95 15.57
N SER A 76 11.26 15.67 15.60
CA SER A 76 11.68 16.53 14.47
C SER A 76 12.06 15.69 13.25
N VAL A 77 12.07 16.31 12.06
CA VAL A 77 12.52 15.65 10.83
C VAL A 77 13.98 15.18 10.94
N ALA A 78 14.82 15.91 11.68
CA ALA A 78 16.21 15.54 11.92
C ALA A 78 16.33 14.31 12.82
N GLU A 79 15.55 14.25 13.92
CA GLU A 79 15.48 13.08 14.80
C GLU A 79 14.93 11.85 14.08
N ALA A 80 13.88 12.04 13.28
CA ALA A 80 13.32 10.96 12.45
C ALA A 80 14.31 10.41 11.42
N ALA A 81 15.13 11.28 10.80
CA ALA A 81 16.19 10.86 9.91
C ALA A 81 17.26 10.05 10.68
N HIS A 82 17.65 10.50 11.87
CA HIS A 82 18.60 9.79 12.73
C HIS A 82 18.05 8.43 13.18
N SER A 83 16.80 8.37 13.66
CA SER A 83 16.12 7.13 14.05
C SER A 83 16.01 6.11 12.89
N GLY A 84 15.92 6.60 11.66
CA GLY A 84 15.98 5.79 10.44
C GLY A 84 17.39 5.38 10.02
N GLY A 85 18.45 5.86 10.72
CA GLY A 85 19.85 5.62 10.34
C GLY A 85 20.28 6.35 9.07
N LEU A 86 19.62 7.47 8.73
CA LEU A 86 19.92 8.24 7.52
C LEU A 86 20.90 9.37 7.84
N SER A 87 21.84 9.64 6.95
CA SER A 87 22.91 10.63 7.13
C SER A 87 22.45 12.08 7.18
N GLY A 88 21.17 12.36 7.05
CA GLY A 88 20.58 13.69 7.13
C GLY A 88 19.16 13.79 6.61
N THR A 89 18.54 14.94 6.81
CA THR A 89 17.15 15.22 6.43
C THR A 89 16.92 15.20 4.93
N GLY A 90 17.90 15.60 4.11
CA GLY A 90 17.81 15.54 2.64
C GLY A 90 17.63 14.12 2.14
N ARG A 91 18.37 13.15 2.70
CA ARG A 91 18.24 11.74 2.31
C ARG A 91 16.91 11.13 2.73
N LEU A 92 16.36 11.56 3.86
CA LEU A 92 15.01 11.17 4.26
C LEU A 92 13.97 11.71 3.27
N HIS A 93 14.12 12.99 2.89
CA HIS A 93 13.24 13.63 1.90
C HIS A 93 13.26 12.89 0.56
N ASP A 94 14.44 12.56 0.02
CA ASP A 94 14.58 11.84 -1.25
C ASP A 94 13.95 10.46 -1.21
N LEU A 95 14.10 9.74 -0.09
CA LEU A 95 13.47 8.42 0.09
C LEU A 95 11.95 8.50 0.15
N PHE A 96 11.39 9.50 0.83
CA PHE A 96 9.93 9.69 0.87
C PHE A 96 9.37 10.01 -0.50
N VAL A 97 9.99 10.93 -1.23
CA VAL A 97 9.59 11.26 -2.60
C VAL A 97 9.71 10.06 -3.54
N GLY A 98 10.80 9.30 -3.44
CA GLY A 98 11.05 8.16 -4.32
C GLY A 98 10.12 6.96 -4.08
N ILE A 99 9.69 6.71 -2.83
CA ILE A 99 8.93 5.52 -2.46
C ILE A 99 7.44 5.81 -2.25
N GLU A 100 7.10 6.97 -1.69
CA GLU A 100 5.72 7.27 -1.28
C GLU A 100 5.10 8.46 -1.98
N LYS A 101 5.87 9.15 -2.81
CA LYS A 101 5.48 10.38 -3.49
C LYS A 101 5.02 11.50 -2.53
N MET A 102 5.47 11.43 -1.30
CA MET A 102 5.16 12.37 -0.22
C MET A 102 6.46 12.78 0.49
N THR A 103 6.60 14.05 0.81
CA THR A 103 7.73 14.56 1.59
C THR A 103 7.60 14.19 3.08
N PRO A 104 8.72 14.11 3.84
CA PRO A 104 8.65 13.91 5.29
C PRO A 104 7.82 14.96 6.01
N GLY A 105 7.86 16.22 5.56
CA GLY A 105 7.06 17.31 6.11
C GLY A 105 5.56 17.11 5.91
N GLU A 106 5.12 16.77 4.69
CA GLU A 106 3.72 16.46 4.39
C GLU A 106 3.22 15.28 5.24
N TYR A 107 4.05 14.24 5.43
CA TYR A 107 3.70 13.08 6.24
C TYR A 107 3.56 13.43 7.74
N LYS A 108 4.57 14.09 8.32
CA LYS A 108 4.59 14.51 9.74
C LYS A 108 3.40 15.40 10.07
N ASN A 109 3.12 16.35 9.18
CA ASN A 109 2.08 17.34 9.41
C ASN A 109 0.69 16.88 8.96
N GLY A 110 0.46 15.56 8.79
CA GLY A 110 -0.86 15.01 8.49
C GLY A 110 -1.52 15.62 7.25
N GLY A 111 -0.73 15.93 6.21
CA GLY A 111 -1.20 16.56 4.98
C GLY A 111 -1.14 18.09 5.01
N ALA A 112 -0.44 18.72 5.96
CA ALA A 112 -0.26 20.18 5.96
C ALA A 112 0.33 20.66 4.62
N GLY A 113 -0.29 21.69 4.06
CA GLY A 113 0.04 22.22 2.73
C GLY A 113 -0.63 21.50 1.56
N LEU A 114 -1.31 20.36 1.80
CA LEU A 114 -2.13 19.75 0.78
C LEU A 114 -3.53 20.39 0.75
N GLN A 115 -3.99 20.72 -0.44
CA GLN A 115 -5.40 20.94 -0.70
C GLN A 115 -5.99 19.62 -1.18
N ILE A 116 -7.09 19.19 -0.55
CA ILE A 116 -7.83 17.99 -0.90
C ILE A 116 -9.27 18.40 -1.15
N ASP A 117 -9.67 18.27 -2.39
CA ASP A 117 -11.05 18.54 -2.81
C ASP A 117 -11.86 17.26 -2.66
N TYR A 118 -13.05 17.34 -2.06
CA TYR A 118 -13.91 16.18 -1.86
C TYR A 118 -15.33 16.41 -2.33
N SER A 119 -15.96 15.35 -2.79
CA SER A 119 -17.36 15.35 -3.21
C SER A 119 -17.98 13.97 -3.03
N LEU A 120 -19.29 13.94 -2.83
CA LEU A 120 -20.08 12.72 -2.97
C LEU A 120 -20.29 12.46 -4.46
N ILE A 121 -20.02 11.23 -4.87
CA ILE A 121 -20.25 10.77 -6.25
C ILE A 121 -21.14 9.54 -6.22
N PRO A 122 -22.10 9.40 -7.17
CA PRO A 122 -22.90 8.20 -7.26
C PRO A 122 -22.06 7.01 -7.67
N GLY A 123 -22.24 5.89 -6.99
CA GLY A 123 -21.59 4.61 -7.30
C GLY A 123 -22.63 3.51 -7.55
N PRO A 124 -22.22 2.42 -8.22
CA PRO A 124 -23.15 1.33 -8.56
C PRO A 124 -23.68 0.55 -7.35
N PHE A 125 -23.04 0.71 -6.19
CA PHE A 125 -23.39 0.00 -4.94
C PHE A 125 -23.59 0.95 -3.76
N GLY A 126 -23.98 2.19 -4.04
CA GLY A 126 -24.18 3.27 -3.07
C GLY A 126 -23.22 4.43 -3.30
N ASP A 127 -23.53 5.55 -2.69
CA ASP A 127 -22.73 6.77 -2.83
C ASP A 127 -21.33 6.60 -2.26
N LEU A 128 -20.38 7.31 -2.82
CA LEU A 128 -18.98 7.30 -2.44
C LEU A 128 -18.53 8.73 -2.09
N LEU A 129 -17.92 8.90 -0.93
CA LEU A 129 -17.12 10.09 -0.68
C LEU A 129 -15.77 9.88 -1.38
N ALA A 130 -15.52 10.67 -2.41
CA ALA A 130 -14.24 10.70 -3.12
C ALA A 130 -13.48 11.97 -2.77
N ALA A 131 -12.15 11.86 -2.65
CA ALA A 131 -11.28 13.00 -2.44
C ALA A 131 -10.05 12.93 -3.34
N ALA A 132 -9.63 14.06 -3.84
CA ALA A 132 -8.53 14.20 -4.78
C ALA A 132 -7.60 15.36 -4.38
N THR A 133 -6.32 15.16 -4.61
CA THR A 133 -5.32 16.23 -4.68
C THR A 133 -5.22 16.74 -6.12
N ASP A 134 -4.31 17.67 -6.37
CA ASP A 134 -3.90 18.09 -7.72
C ASP A 134 -3.28 16.96 -8.58
N LYS A 135 -2.87 15.84 -7.94
CA LYS A 135 -2.19 14.69 -8.58
C LYS A 135 -3.10 13.52 -8.88
N GLY A 136 -4.28 13.43 -8.23
CA GLY A 136 -5.22 12.32 -8.44
C GLY A 136 -6.08 11.99 -7.23
N ILE A 137 -6.92 10.97 -7.37
CA ILE A 137 -7.74 10.46 -6.27
C ILE A 137 -6.84 9.89 -5.17
N CYS A 138 -7.02 10.39 -3.94
CA CYS A 138 -6.24 9.97 -2.78
C CYS A 138 -7.08 9.22 -1.72
N PHE A 139 -8.40 9.34 -1.77
CA PHE A 139 -9.31 8.71 -0.84
C PHE A 139 -10.65 8.43 -1.52
N MET A 140 -11.24 7.27 -1.25
CA MET A 140 -12.59 6.94 -1.70
C MET A 140 -13.20 5.90 -0.79
N ARG A 141 -14.40 6.20 -0.25
CA ARG A 141 -15.15 5.34 0.67
C ARG A 141 -16.61 5.30 0.30
N PHE A 142 -17.23 4.13 0.46
CA PHE A 142 -18.68 4.09 0.47
C PHE A 142 -19.23 4.92 1.64
N SER A 143 -20.25 5.68 1.37
CA SER A 143 -20.82 6.64 2.30
C SER A 143 -22.29 6.30 2.58
N ASP A 144 -22.50 5.41 3.54
CA ASP A 144 -23.84 5.18 4.10
C ASP A 144 -24.21 6.34 5.06
N ASP A 145 -23.20 7.01 5.61
CA ASP A 145 -23.27 8.26 6.36
C ASP A 145 -22.17 9.21 5.85
N PRO A 146 -22.53 10.27 5.11
CA PRO A 146 -21.58 11.23 4.58
C PRO A 146 -20.74 11.93 5.64
N SER A 147 -21.29 12.17 6.83
CA SER A 147 -20.55 12.82 7.93
C SER A 147 -19.47 11.91 8.48
N ALA A 148 -19.76 10.64 8.69
CA ALA A 148 -18.78 9.65 9.13
C ALA A 148 -17.67 9.44 8.09
N ALA A 149 -17.99 9.40 6.80
CA ALA A 149 -17.01 9.29 5.74
C ALA A 149 -16.08 10.52 5.66
N LEU A 150 -16.61 11.72 5.89
CA LEU A 150 -15.83 12.95 5.98
C LEU A 150 -14.93 12.98 7.21
N ASP A 151 -15.38 12.44 8.33
CA ASP A 151 -14.55 12.32 9.53
C ASP A 151 -13.40 11.32 9.35
N GLU A 152 -13.62 10.22 8.61
CA GLU A 152 -12.52 9.34 8.20
C GLU A 152 -11.50 10.09 7.31
N LEU A 153 -11.94 10.94 6.39
CA LEU A 153 -11.06 11.75 5.56
C LEU A 153 -10.25 12.74 6.41
N ARG A 154 -10.90 13.42 7.37
CA ARG A 154 -10.23 14.32 8.32
C ARG A 154 -9.19 13.59 9.18
N ALA A 155 -9.54 12.40 9.67
CA ALA A 155 -8.61 11.58 10.45
C ALA A 155 -7.40 11.10 9.63
N GLU A 156 -7.60 10.82 8.34
CA GLU A 156 -6.52 10.41 7.43
C GLU A 156 -5.59 11.59 7.06
N TYR A 157 -6.14 12.81 6.96
CA TYR A 157 -5.43 14.05 6.57
C TYR A 157 -5.78 15.20 7.53
N PRO A 158 -5.38 15.12 8.81
CA PRO A 158 -5.84 16.04 9.86
C PRO A 158 -5.45 17.50 9.65
N ASN A 159 -4.40 17.77 8.88
CA ASN A 159 -3.87 19.12 8.66
C ASN A 159 -3.97 19.57 7.18
N ALA A 160 -4.65 18.78 6.33
CA ALA A 160 -4.92 19.20 4.97
C ALA A 160 -6.05 20.23 4.91
N ARG A 161 -6.01 21.09 3.92
CA ARG A 161 -7.14 21.97 3.60
C ARG A 161 -8.18 21.18 2.82
N LEU A 162 -9.27 20.79 3.47
CA LEU A 162 -10.36 20.08 2.83
C LEU A 162 -11.36 21.07 2.23
N ILE A 163 -11.69 20.93 0.95
CA ILE A 163 -12.65 21.79 0.24
C ILE A 163 -13.74 20.91 -0.36
N GLY A 164 -15.00 21.22 -0.01
CA GLY A 164 -16.15 20.52 -0.57
C GLY A 164 -16.44 21.03 -1.98
N GLN A 165 -15.78 20.47 -2.98
CA GLN A 165 -15.99 20.78 -4.39
C GLN A 165 -15.70 19.59 -5.30
N GLU A 166 -16.44 19.52 -6.39
CA GLU A 166 -16.24 18.53 -7.43
C GLU A 166 -15.12 18.98 -8.38
N THR A 167 -14.22 18.07 -8.70
CA THR A 167 -13.12 18.26 -9.66
C THR A 167 -13.26 17.33 -10.87
N ALA A 168 -12.38 17.49 -11.85
CA ALA A 168 -12.28 16.59 -12.99
C ALA A 168 -12.04 15.13 -12.57
N PHE A 169 -11.32 14.90 -11.47
CA PHE A 169 -11.09 13.53 -10.96
C PHE A 169 -12.36 12.87 -10.44
N HIS A 170 -13.24 13.62 -9.76
CA HIS A 170 -14.54 13.13 -9.27
C HIS A 170 -15.43 12.74 -10.43
N ARG A 171 -15.59 13.63 -11.42
CA ARG A 171 -16.35 13.34 -12.64
C ARG A 171 -15.82 12.14 -13.39
N ARG A 172 -14.48 12.04 -13.50
CA ARG A 172 -13.85 10.90 -14.16
C ARG A 172 -14.09 9.59 -13.42
N ALA A 173 -14.07 9.58 -12.09
CA ALA A 173 -14.39 8.39 -11.29
C ALA A 173 -15.86 7.98 -11.50
N ALA A 174 -16.81 8.92 -11.45
CA ALA A 174 -18.22 8.65 -11.71
C ALA A 174 -18.44 8.11 -13.15
N ASP A 175 -17.75 8.67 -14.14
CA ASP A 175 -17.80 8.18 -15.52
C ASP A 175 -17.28 6.74 -15.65
N ILE A 176 -16.17 6.40 -14.98
CA ILE A 176 -15.64 5.04 -14.97
C ILE A 176 -16.66 4.07 -14.37
N PHE A 177 -17.32 4.43 -13.29
CA PHE A 177 -18.35 3.57 -12.68
C PHE A 177 -19.58 3.40 -13.57
N ARG A 178 -19.96 4.42 -14.34
CA ARG A 178 -21.08 4.38 -15.28
C ARG A 178 -20.76 3.60 -16.54
N THR A 179 -19.56 3.82 -17.11
CA THR A 179 -19.16 3.26 -18.43
C THR A 179 -18.36 1.99 -18.31
N ARG A 180 -17.84 1.70 -17.11
CA ARG A 180 -16.86 0.60 -16.80
C ARG A 180 -15.60 0.67 -17.65
N CYS A 181 -15.33 1.81 -18.24
CA CYS A 181 -14.19 2.05 -19.11
C CYS A 181 -13.48 3.35 -18.70
N GLY A 182 -12.17 3.34 -18.81
CA GLY A 182 -11.35 4.53 -18.64
C GLY A 182 -10.17 4.35 -17.70
N ARG A 183 -9.39 5.41 -17.60
CA ARG A 183 -8.20 5.48 -16.72
C ARG A 183 -8.35 6.68 -15.79
N ILE A 184 -7.87 6.53 -14.56
CA ILE A 184 -7.84 7.59 -13.57
C ILE A 184 -6.50 7.54 -12.83
N THR A 185 -5.98 8.70 -12.47
CA THR A 185 -4.76 8.78 -11.67
C THR A 185 -5.11 8.65 -10.19
N LEU A 186 -4.38 7.79 -9.50
CA LEU A 186 -4.47 7.62 -8.06
C LEU A 186 -3.24 8.27 -7.41
N HIS A 187 -3.46 9.13 -6.43
CA HIS A 187 -2.41 9.72 -5.61
C HIS A 187 -2.53 9.17 -4.18
N ILE A 188 -2.07 7.94 -3.99
CA ILE A 188 -2.24 7.18 -2.75
C ILE A 188 -0.91 7.10 -1.99
N LYS A 189 -1.01 7.19 -0.67
CA LYS A 189 0.09 6.92 0.25
C LYS A 189 -0.02 5.49 0.79
N GLY A 190 1.11 4.86 0.99
CA GLY A 190 1.17 3.53 1.57
C GLY A 190 2.60 3.07 1.78
N THR A 191 2.79 2.05 2.59
CA THR A 191 4.10 1.40 2.67
C THR A 191 4.45 0.77 1.32
N PRO A 192 5.72 0.53 1.03
CA PRO A 192 6.13 -0.14 -0.19
C PRO A 192 5.46 -1.50 -0.40
N PHE A 193 5.21 -2.23 0.70
CA PHE A 193 4.48 -3.49 0.66
C PHE A 193 3.01 -3.27 0.26
N GLN A 194 2.32 -2.30 0.88
CA GLN A 194 0.95 -1.95 0.52
C GLN A 194 0.83 -1.52 -0.93
N LEU A 195 1.72 -0.63 -1.40
CA LEU A 195 1.73 -0.18 -2.79
C LEU A 195 1.93 -1.35 -3.77
N LYS A 196 2.81 -2.30 -3.42
CA LYS A 196 3.05 -3.49 -4.22
C LYS A 196 1.82 -4.41 -4.25
N VAL A 197 1.15 -4.59 -3.11
CA VAL A 197 -0.12 -5.32 -3.04
C VAL A 197 -1.17 -4.62 -3.89
N TRP A 198 -1.41 -3.33 -3.68
CA TRP A 198 -2.45 -2.60 -4.41
C TRP A 198 -2.20 -2.55 -5.92
N GLN A 199 -0.93 -2.46 -6.35
CA GLN A 199 -0.59 -2.59 -7.76
C GLN A 199 -0.97 -3.97 -8.31
N ALA A 200 -0.67 -5.04 -7.57
CA ALA A 200 -1.04 -6.40 -7.97
C ALA A 200 -2.58 -6.61 -8.01
N LEU A 201 -3.34 -5.88 -7.18
CA LEU A 201 -4.80 -5.91 -7.24
C LEU A 201 -5.34 -5.28 -8.53
N LEU A 202 -4.74 -4.20 -9.02
CA LEU A 202 -5.15 -3.54 -10.27
C LEU A 202 -5.03 -4.47 -11.50
N ASP A 203 -4.15 -5.46 -11.42
CA ASP A 203 -3.95 -6.45 -12.48
C ASP A 203 -4.95 -7.63 -12.42
N ILE A 204 -5.87 -7.67 -11.46
CA ILE A 204 -6.91 -8.71 -11.39
C ILE A 204 -8.07 -8.29 -12.27
N PRO A 205 -8.38 -9.02 -13.37
CA PRO A 205 -9.49 -8.66 -14.25
C PRO A 205 -10.84 -8.68 -13.53
N ALA A 206 -11.81 -7.92 -14.04
CA ALA A 206 -13.20 -8.04 -13.62
C ALA A 206 -13.71 -9.47 -13.89
N GLY A 207 -14.59 -9.96 -13.01
CA GLY A 207 -15.07 -11.35 -13.09
C GLY A 207 -14.06 -12.41 -12.64
N SER A 208 -12.83 -12.02 -12.26
CA SER A 208 -11.81 -12.96 -11.77
C SER A 208 -11.60 -12.83 -10.28
N LEU A 209 -11.34 -13.96 -9.62
CA LEU A 209 -11.05 -14.03 -8.19
C LEU A 209 -9.63 -14.53 -7.96
N GLN A 210 -8.98 -14.00 -6.94
CA GLN A 210 -7.69 -14.51 -6.48
C GLN A 210 -7.71 -14.72 -4.97
N SER A 211 -6.90 -15.69 -4.49
CA SER A 211 -6.71 -15.86 -3.05
C SER A 211 -5.65 -14.90 -2.53
N TYR A 212 -5.65 -14.64 -1.22
CA TYR A 212 -4.57 -13.89 -0.56
C TYR A 212 -3.20 -14.56 -0.79
N GLY A 213 -3.16 -15.89 -0.86
CA GLY A 213 -1.96 -16.66 -1.17
C GLY A 213 -1.47 -16.42 -2.59
N THR A 214 -2.37 -16.41 -3.57
CA THR A 214 -2.03 -16.12 -4.97
C THR A 214 -1.48 -14.71 -5.13
N VAL A 215 -2.10 -13.70 -4.50
CA VAL A 215 -1.58 -12.33 -4.51
C VAL A 215 -0.20 -12.28 -3.84
N ALA A 216 0.02 -12.98 -2.72
CA ALA A 216 1.31 -13.07 -2.05
C ALA A 216 2.39 -13.68 -2.96
N GLN A 217 2.06 -14.72 -3.71
CA GLN A 217 2.97 -15.32 -4.71
C GLN A 217 3.31 -14.31 -5.82
N ARG A 218 2.31 -13.65 -6.40
CA ARG A 218 2.51 -12.64 -7.48
C ARG A 218 3.43 -11.51 -7.07
N ILE A 219 3.36 -11.05 -5.83
CA ILE A 219 4.25 -9.99 -5.33
C ILE A 219 5.63 -10.50 -4.88
N GLY A 220 5.92 -11.80 -5.08
CA GLY A 220 7.19 -12.41 -4.69
C GLY A 220 7.35 -12.60 -3.18
N SER A 221 6.25 -12.76 -2.44
CA SER A 221 6.22 -12.92 -0.98
C SER A 221 5.26 -14.04 -0.58
N PRO A 222 5.47 -15.30 -1.00
CA PRO A 222 4.48 -16.40 -0.93
C PRO A 222 3.99 -16.70 0.50
N ASN A 223 4.79 -16.43 1.51
CA ASN A 223 4.43 -16.66 2.91
C ASN A 223 3.72 -15.45 3.57
N ALA A 224 3.45 -14.38 2.83
CA ALA A 224 2.91 -13.13 3.35
C ALA A 224 1.38 -13.02 3.23
N ALA A 225 0.63 -14.10 3.08
CA ALA A 225 -0.82 -14.07 2.84
C ALA A 225 -1.60 -13.27 3.92
N ARG A 226 -1.20 -13.34 5.20
CA ARG A 226 -1.81 -12.53 6.27
C ARG A 226 -1.51 -11.04 6.11
N ALA A 227 -0.26 -10.69 5.81
CA ALA A 227 0.15 -9.30 5.56
C ALA A 227 -0.54 -8.74 4.31
N VAL A 228 -0.70 -9.54 3.25
CA VAL A 228 -1.51 -9.21 2.07
C VAL A 228 -2.94 -8.92 2.49
N GLY A 229 -3.56 -9.78 3.32
CA GLY A 229 -4.92 -9.56 3.84
C GLY A 229 -5.06 -8.23 4.57
N THR A 230 -4.07 -7.85 5.40
CA THR A 230 -4.03 -6.55 6.08
C THR A 230 -3.93 -5.41 5.07
N ALA A 231 -3.02 -5.49 4.10
CA ALA A 231 -2.85 -4.47 3.06
C ALA A 231 -4.10 -4.32 2.18
N VAL A 232 -4.76 -5.43 1.82
CA VAL A 232 -6.05 -5.44 1.09
C VAL A 232 -7.13 -4.72 1.89
N GLY A 233 -7.23 -4.96 3.20
CA GLY A 233 -8.18 -4.29 4.10
C GLY A 233 -7.89 -2.80 4.30
N GLN A 234 -6.66 -2.36 4.07
CA GLN A 234 -6.21 -0.96 4.18
C GLN A 234 -6.30 -0.18 2.85
N ASN A 235 -6.94 -0.74 1.84
CA ASN A 235 -7.17 -0.06 0.57
C ASN A 235 -7.74 1.36 0.79
N PRO A 236 -7.06 2.42 0.28
CA PRO A 236 -7.52 3.80 0.45
C PRO A 236 -8.64 4.22 -0.50
N VAL A 237 -8.85 3.52 -1.62
CA VAL A 237 -9.79 3.90 -2.67
C VAL A 237 -10.68 2.73 -3.07
N ALA A 238 -11.90 2.73 -2.54
CA ALA A 238 -12.92 1.72 -2.82
C ALA A 238 -13.19 1.61 -4.34
N LEU A 239 -13.49 0.42 -4.84
CA LEU A 239 -13.78 0.09 -6.24
C LEU A 239 -12.61 0.31 -7.21
N LEU A 240 -11.93 1.46 -7.16
CA LEU A 240 -10.82 1.77 -8.08
C LEU A 240 -9.63 0.83 -7.89
N ILE A 241 -9.36 0.40 -6.65
CA ILE A 241 -8.47 -0.73 -6.38
C ILE A 241 -9.37 -1.92 -6.00
N PRO A 242 -9.39 -2.99 -6.81
CA PRO A 242 -10.39 -4.05 -6.69
C PRO A 242 -10.09 -5.06 -5.57
N CYS A 243 -10.03 -4.59 -4.32
CA CYS A 243 -9.81 -5.42 -3.15
C CYS A 243 -10.94 -6.43 -2.89
N HIS A 244 -12.12 -6.22 -3.47
CA HIS A 244 -13.24 -7.16 -3.45
C HIS A 244 -12.94 -8.46 -4.22
N ARG A 245 -12.04 -8.45 -5.22
CA ARG A 245 -11.64 -9.65 -6.01
C ARG A 245 -10.72 -10.60 -5.27
N VAL A 246 -10.34 -10.28 -4.01
CA VAL A 246 -9.49 -11.15 -3.19
C VAL A 246 -10.32 -11.88 -2.14
N ILE A 247 -10.23 -13.22 -2.14
CA ILE A 247 -10.99 -14.12 -1.26
C ILE A 247 -10.05 -15.05 -0.48
N ARG A 248 -10.59 -15.85 0.42
CA ARG A 248 -9.81 -16.89 1.10
C ARG A 248 -9.49 -18.04 0.14
N GLU A 249 -8.41 -18.77 0.41
CA GLU A 249 -8.02 -19.99 -0.34
C GLU A 249 -9.12 -21.04 -0.36
N SER A 250 -9.93 -21.09 0.72
CA SER A 250 -11.10 -21.99 0.82
C SER A 250 -12.29 -21.59 -0.07
N GLY A 251 -12.17 -20.56 -0.92
CA GLY A 251 -13.26 -20.01 -1.72
C GLY A 251 -14.25 -19.15 -0.91
N ILE A 252 -14.10 -19.09 0.42
CA ILE A 252 -15.00 -18.30 1.26
C ILE A 252 -14.73 -16.81 1.05
N ILE A 253 -15.80 -16.06 0.76
CA ILE A 253 -15.78 -14.60 0.70
C ILE A 253 -15.56 -14.08 2.13
N GLY A 254 -14.36 -13.57 2.38
CA GLY A 254 -13.95 -12.99 3.66
C GLY A 254 -14.65 -11.66 3.97
N GLY A 255 -14.24 -11.04 5.07
CA GLY A 255 -14.69 -9.69 5.42
C GLY A 255 -14.37 -8.66 4.32
N TYR A 256 -15.09 -7.57 4.36
CA TYR A 256 -14.88 -6.40 3.52
C TYR A 256 -15.03 -5.16 4.36
N ARG A 257 -14.15 -4.17 4.18
CA ARG A 257 -14.16 -2.93 4.99
C ARG A 257 -15.52 -2.24 4.96
N TRP A 258 -16.18 -2.30 3.80
CA TRP A 258 -17.47 -1.64 3.55
C TRP A 258 -18.62 -2.64 3.46
N GLN A 259 -18.69 -3.58 4.40
CA GLN A 259 -19.71 -4.63 4.54
C GLN A 259 -19.57 -5.79 3.53
N ARG A 260 -19.72 -7.00 4.05
CA ARG A 260 -19.62 -8.24 3.26
C ARG A 260 -20.68 -8.31 2.15
N GLY A 261 -21.89 -7.84 2.43
CA GLY A 261 -22.99 -7.84 1.45
C GLY A 261 -22.64 -7.03 0.21
N ARG A 262 -21.99 -5.87 0.39
CA ARG A 262 -21.54 -5.02 -0.71
C ARG A 262 -20.46 -5.71 -1.56
N LYS A 263 -19.52 -6.42 -0.93
CA LYS A 263 -18.53 -7.23 -1.65
C LYS A 263 -19.20 -8.30 -2.51
N ILE A 264 -20.19 -9.00 -1.99
CA ILE A 264 -20.93 -10.03 -2.71
C ILE A 264 -21.67 -9.42 -3.90
N ALA A 265 -22.33 -8.27 -3.73
CA ALA A 265 -23.04 -7.58 -4.80
C ALA A 265 -22.11 -7.15 -5.94
N ILE A 266 -20.92 -6.60 -5.60
CA ILE A 266 -19.90 -6.21 -6.59
C ILE A 266 -19.45 -7.44 -7.39
N LEU A 267 -19.11 -8.52 -6.71
CA LEU A 267 -18.64 -9.75 -7.36
C LEU A 267 -19.73 -10.39 -8.22
N ALA A 268 -20.97 -10.43 -7.75
CA ALA A 268 -22.10 -10.99 -8.51
C ALA A 268 -22.31 -10.21 -9.83
N GLN A 269 -22.21 -8.88 -9.77
CA GLN A 269 -22.32 -8.06 -10.97
C GLN A 269 -21.15 -8.29 -11.94
N GLU A 270 -19.90 -8.33 -11.45
CA GLU A 270 -18.74 -8.57 -12.30
C GLU A 270 -18.75 -9.94 -12.96
N LEU A 271 -19.26 -10.97 -12.26
CA LEU A 271 -19.40 -12.32 -12.81
C LEU A 271 -20.50 -12.39 -13.87
N GLY A 272 -21.66 -11.76 -13.62
CA GLY A 272 -22.75 -11.69 -14.60
C GLY A 272 -22.34 -10.99 -15.90
N ASP A 273 -21.58 -9.92 -15.80
CA ASP A 273 -21.06 -9.19 -16.98
C ASP A 273 -20.02 -10.01 -17.79
N ALA A 274 -19.30 -10.93 -17.13
CA ALA A 274 -18.32 -11.79 -17.79
C ALA A 274 -18.98 -12.93 -18.61
N ASP A 275 -20.19 -13.34 -18.24
CA ASP A 275 -20.95 -14.37 -18.96
C ASP A 275 -21.68 -13.80 -20.21
N ASP A 276 -21.88 -12.47 -20.25
CA ASP A 276 -22.55 -11.76 -21.37
C ASP A 276 -21.54 -11.20 -22.41
N ALA A 277 -20.23 -11.35 -22.22
CA ALA A 277 -19.16 -10.81 -23.06
C ALA A 277 -18.45 -11.92 -23.87
#